data_a2d535a915a078d024a7b78d78160c8a
#
_entry.id   a2d535a915a078d024a7b78d78160c8a
#
_cell.length_a   1.000
_cell.length_b   1.000
_cell.length_c   1.000
_cell.angle_alpha   90.00
_cell.angle_beta   90.00
_cell.angle_gamma   90.00
#
_symmetry.space_group_name_H-M   'P 1'
#
loop_
_entity.id
_entity.type
_entity.pdbx_description
1 polymer ?
#
loop_
_entity_poly.entity_id
_entity_poly.type
_entity_poly.pdbx_seq_one_letter_code
_entity_poly.pdbx_strand_id
1 'polypeptide(L)'
;MTKLIALVLALVMVLGMTACGGDDGKYTIGICQLITHDALDAATQGFMDAVVAELGEENVTFELQNAAGDSNTCSTIMNTFVSDDVDLIMANATPALQAAATATADIPILGTSVTEYGVALNIENFDGLVGGNVSGTSDLAPLDKQAAMVKE
;
A
#
# COMPACT_ATOMS: atom_id res chain seq x y z
N MET A 1 11.52 -41.95 38.11
CA MET A 1 12.26 -40.98 37.27
C MET A 1 11.59 -40.81 35.92
N THR A 2 11.22 -41.84 35.19
CA THR A 2 10.59 -41.78 33.86
C THR A 2 9.26 -40.96 33.78
N LYS A 3 8.39 -41.07 34.81
CA LYS A 3 7.11 -40.32 34.85
C LYS A 3 7.29 -38.84 35.09
N LEU A 4 8.34 -38.43 35.81
CA LEU A 4 8.67 -37.01 36.05
C LEU A 4 9.25 -36.36 34.81
N ILE A 5 10.09 -37.09 34.06
CA ILE A 5 10.67 -36.61 32.77
C ILE A 5 9.57 -36.45 31.72
N ALA A 6 8.61 -37.39 31.66
CA ALA A 6 7.48 -37.26 30.73
C ALA A 6 6.58 -36.05 31.05
N LEU A 7 6.39 -35.71 32.32
CA LEU A 7 5.60 -34.55 32.74
C LEU A 7 6.31 -33.22 32.43
N VAL A 8 7.64 -33.17 32.58
CA VAL A 8 8.46 -32.00 32.23
C VAL A 8 8.50 -31.78 30.70
N LEU A 9 8.62 -32.86 29.91
CA LEU A 9 8.57 -32.75 28.44
C LEU A 9 7.19 -32.31 27.95
N ALA A 10 6.10 -32.75 28.57
CA ALA A 10 4.75 -32.28 28.20
C ALA A 10 4.53 -30.80 28.55
N LEU A 11 5.09 -30.35 29.67
CA LEU A 11 5.01 -28.94 30.09
C LEU A 11 5.81 -28.00 29.16
N VAL A 12 6.96 -28.45 28.65
CA VAL A 12 7.79 -27.70 27.71
C VAL A 12 7.11 -27.59 26.32
N MET A 13 6.37 -28.60 25.88
CA MET A 13 5.61 -28.56 24.64
C MET A 13 4.40 -27.60 24.70
N VAL A 14 3.79 -27.44 25.88
CA VAL A 14 2.66 -26.50 26.05
C VAL A 14 3.13 -25.04 26.07
N LEU A 15 4.35 -24.77 26.53
CA LEU A 15 4.94 -23.40 26.52
C LEU A 15 5.49 -22.97 25.15
N GLY A 16 5.65 -23.89 24.19
CA GLY A 16 6.16 -23.60 22.84
C GLY A 16 5.10 -23.18 21.81
N MET A 17 3.82 -23.15 22.17
CA MET A 17 2.72 -22.84 21.25
C MET A 17 2.20 -21.39 21.33
N THR A 18 2.86 -20.50 22.07
CA THR A 18 2.48 -19.10 22.17
C THR A 18 3.41 -18.13 21.41
N ALA A 19 4.05 -18.62 20.35
CA ALA A 19 4.82 -17.77 19.42
C ALA A 19 4.16 -17.74 18.02
N CYS A 20 2.83 -17.65 17.96
CA CYS A 20 2.18 -16.95 16.87
C CYS A 20 2.12 -15.49 17.31
N GLY A 21 2.79 -14.58 16.56
CA GLY A 21 2.63 -13.16 16.72
C GLY A 21 1.13 -12.89 16.76
N GLY A 22 0.64 -12.34 17.85
CA GLY A 22 -0.74 -11.90 17.94
C GLY A 22 -0.87 -10.78 16.92
N ASP A 23 -1.57 -11.07 15.83
CA ASP A 23 -2.24 -10.05 15.06
C ASP A 23 -3.24 -9.43 16.05
N ASP A 24 -2.92 -8.25 16.56
CA ASP A 24 -3.80 -7.49 17.47
C ASP A 24 -4.99 -6.90 16.70
N GLY A 25 -5.21 -7.37 15.46
CA GLY A 25 -6.32 -6.98 14.59
C GLY A 25 -6.18 -5.56 14.04
N LYS A 26 -4.97 -4.97 14.13
CA LYS A 26 -4.69 -3.64 13.61
C LYS A 26 -3.90 -3.73 12.31
N TYR A 27 -4.30 -2.90 11.37
CA TYR A 27 -3.62 -2.77 10.08
C TYR A 27 -2.68 -1.58 10.08
N THR A 28 -1.48 -1.75 9.55
CA THR A 28 -0.54 -0.67 9.27
C THR A 28 -0.53 -0.39 7.78
N ILE A 29 -0.88 0.84 7.40
CA ILE A 29 -0.95 1.25 5.99
C ILE A 29 0.10 2.32 5.72
N GLY A 30 1.07 1.97 4.87
CA GLY A 30 2.07 2.91 4.37
C GLY A 30 1.51 3.77 3.24
N ILE A 31 1.59 5.09 3.36
CA ILE A 31 1.15 6.02 2.32
C ILE A 31 2.35 6.84 1.85
N CYS A 32 2.71 6.70 0.58
CA CYS A 32 3.70 7.55 -0.06
C CYS A 32 3.02 8.52 -1.02
N GLN A 33 3.04 9.80 -0.67
CA GLN A 33 2.60 10.90 -1.51
C GLN A 33 3.80 11.56 -2.19
N LEU A 34 3.75 11.72 -3.51
CA LEU A 34 4.88 12.27 -4.27
C LEU A 34 5.28 13.68 -3.81
N ILE A 35 4.30 14.57 -3.67
CA ILE A 35 4.53 15.97 -3.33
C ILE A 35 3.29 16.56 -2.65
N THR A 36 3.46 17.62 -1.87
CA THR A 36 2.34 18.41 -1.35
C THR A 36 1.65 19.15 -2.50
N HIS A 37 0.39 18.82 -2.75
CA HIS A 37 -0.44 19.41 -3.77
C HIS A 37 -1.91 19.15 -3.44
N ASP A 38 -2.77 20.15 -3.58
CA ASP A 38 -4.18 20.10 -3.14
C ASP A 38 -4.92 18.84 -3.63
N ALA A 39 -4.69 18.42 -4.88
CA ALA A 39 -5.34 17.22 -5.43
C ALA A 39 -4.80 15.92 -4.81
N LEU A 40 -3.49 15.83 -4.57
CA LEU A 40 -2.87 14.66 -3.94
C LEU A 40 -3.24 14.60 -2.44
N ASP A 41 -3.25 15.74 -1.78
CA ASP A 41 -3.64 15.87 -0.38
C ASP A 41 -5.10 15.42 -0.19
N ALA A 42 -6.00 15.85 -1.09
CA ALA A 42 -7.40 15.42 -1.09
C ALA A 42 -7.56 13.91 -1.36
N ALA A 43 -6.77 13.33 -2.28
CA ALA A 43 -6.81 11.90 -2.56
C ALA A 43 -6.30 11.08 -1.38
N THR A 44 -5.21 11.51 -0.74
CA THR A 44 -4.68 10.87 0.48
C THR A 44 -5.69 10.94 1.62
N GLN A 45 -6.27 12.12 1.88
CA GLN A 45 -7.25 12.27 2.95
C GLN A 45 -8.51 11.44 2.69
N GLY A 46 -9.04 11.46 1.46
CA GLY A 46 -10.21 10.67 1.10
C GLY A 46 -9.99 9.16 1.23
N PHE A 47 -8.78 8.67 0.93
CA PHE A 47 -8.40 7.29 1.16
C PHE A 47 -8.40 6.95 2.67
N MET A 48 -7.75 7.77 3.49
CA MET A 48 -7.68 7.56 4.94
C MET A 48 -9.09 7.59 5.56
N ASP A 49 -9.92 8.55 5.19
CA ASP A 49 -11.30 8.66 5.67
C ASP A 49 -12.13 7.41 5.33
N ALA A 50 -11.99 6.88 4.11
CA ALA A 50 -12.69 5.68 3.68
C ALA A 50 -12.23 4.44 4.46
N VAL A 51 -10.93 4.28 4.67
CA VAL A 51 -10.39 3.16 5.45
C VAL A 51 -10.86 3.22 6.90
N VAL A 52 -10.83 4.39 7.53
CA VAL A 52 -11.34 4.58 8.89
C VAL A 52 -12.84 4.29 8.98
N ALA A 53 -13.62 4.70 7.97
CA ALA A 53 -15.06 4.41 7.94
C ALA A 53 -15.39 2.92 7.84
N GLU A 54 -14.55 2.13 7.16
CA GLU A 54 -14.75 0.68 6.97
C GLU A 54 -14.18 -0.16 8.11
N LEU A 55 -12.99 0.18 8.61
CA LEU A 55 -12.26 -0.64 9.58
C LEU A 55 -12.42 -0.15 11.04
N GLY A 56 -12.73 1.12 11.25
CA GLY A 56 -12.65 1.79 12.55
C GLY A 56 -11.26 2.38 12.80
N GLU A 57 -11.21 3.57 13.39
CA GLU A 57 -9.96 4.29 13.69
C GLU A 57 -9.02 3.51 14.61
N GLU A 58 -9.58 2.73 15.53
CA GLU A 58 -8.82 1.90 16.48
C GLU A 58 -8.09 0.70 15.82
N ASN A 59 -8.50 0.32 14.61
CA ASN A 59 -8.01 -0.85 13.90
C ASN A 59 -7.01 -0.52 12.78
N VAL A 60 -6.66 0.76 12.58
CA VAL A 60 -5.73 1.16 11.51
C VAL A 60 -4.72 2.18 12.01
N THR A 61 -3.49 2.04 11.53
CA THR A 61 -2.41 3.01 11.69
C THR A 61 -1.94 3.44 10.31
N PHE A 62 -1.77 4.75 10.09
CA PHE A 62 -1.26 5.28 8.84
C PHE A 62 0.18 5.81 9.00
N GLU A 63 1.05 5.36 8.13
CA GLU A 63 2.41 5.87 7.98
C GLU A 63 2.49 6.75 6.73
N LEU A 64 2.11 8.03 6.87
CA LEU A 64 2.11 8.99 5.77
C LEU A 64 3.49 9.62 5.59
N GLN A 65 4.06 9.44 4.41
CA GLN A 65 5.35 10.02 4.01
C GLN A 65 5.23 10.81 2.70
N ASN A 66 5.92 11.95 2.62
CA ASN A 66 5.93 12.81 1.43
C ASN A 66 7.33 12.81 0.80
N ALA A 67 7.38 12.49 -0.49
CA ALA A 67 8.65 12.37 -1.21
C ALA A 67 9.21 13.71 -1.73
N ALA A 68 8.55 14.83 -1.46
CA ALA A 68 8.96 16.17 -1.86
C ALA A 68 9.27 16.33 -3.37
N GLY A 69 8.61 15.54 -4.20
CA GLY A 69 8.77 15.53 -5.67
C GLY A 69 9.94 14.69 -6.19
N ASP A 70 10.64 13.94 -5.32
CA ASP A 70 11.82 13.16 -5.69
C ASP A 70 11.51 11.66 -5.76
N SER A 71 11.75 11.05 -6.94
CA SER A 71 11.50 9.61 -7.17
C SER A 71 12.45 8.71 -6.37
N ASN A 72 13.67 9.15 -6.07
CA ASN A 72 14.60 8.36 -5.22
C ASN A 72 14.12 8.34 -3.78
N THR A 73 13.53 9.45 -3.33
CA THR A 73 12.87 9.52 -2.03
C THR A 73 11.65 8.59 -1.97
N CYS A 74 10.86 8.48 -3.04
CA CYS A 74 9.80 7.47 -3.13
C CYS A 74 10.36 6.05 -2.91
N SER A 75 11.47 5.71 -3.58
CA SER A 75 12.11 4.39 -3.41
C SER A 75 12.60 4.14 -1.99
N THR A 76 13.14 5.18 -1.33
CA THR A 76 13.58 5.09 0.07
C THR A 76 12.39 4.85 1.00
N ILE A 77 11.29 5.58 0.81
CA ILE A 77 10.04 5.42 1.57
C ILE A 77 9.48 4.00 1.40
N MET A 78 9.43 3.49 0.16
CA MET A 78 8.93 2.15 -0.10
C MET A 78 9.78 1.06 0.56
N ASN A 79 11.10 1.19 0.54
CA ASN A 79 11.99 0.26 1.25
C ASN A 79 11.76 0.29 2.77
N THR A 80 11.42 1.44 3.34
CA THR A 80 11.04 1.55 4.75
C THR A 80 9.75 0.79 5.01
N PHE A 81 8.69 1.01 4.24
CA PHE A 81 7.42 0.30 4.38
C PHE A 81 7.57 -1.22 4.24
N VAL A 82 8.41 -1.69 3.31
CA VAL A 82 8.71 -3.12 3.18
C VAL A 82 9.45 -3.66 4.41
N SER A 83 10.39 -2.89 4.96
CA SER A 83 11.14 -3.29 6.17
C SER A 83 10.27 -3.31 7.42
N ASP A 84 9.28 -2.43 7.49
CA ASP A 84 8.34 -2.31 8.60
C ASP A 84 7.14 -3.26 8.46
N ASP A 85 7.11 -4.05 7.36
CA ASP A 85 6.12 -5.10 7.06
C ASP A 85 4.68 -4.56 7.11
N VAL A 86 4.44 -3.40 6.44
CA VAL A 86 3.10 -2.81 6.40
C VAL A 86 2.12 -3.71 5.65
N ASP A 87 0.84 -3.72 6.06
CA ASP A 87 -0.19 -4.59 5.48
C ASP A 87 -0.66 -4.14 4.09
N LEU A 88 -0.52 -2.86 3.78
CA LEU A 88 -0.94 -2.24 2.52
C LEU A 88 -0.08 -1.02 2.22
N ILE A 89 0.24 -0.81 0.95
CA ILE A 89 0.86 0.42 0.47
C ILE A 89 -0.13 1.20 -0.39
N MET A 90 -0.36 2.48 -0.05
CA MET A 90 -1.05 3.44 -0.91
C MET A 90 -0.02 4.33 -1.58
N ALA A 91 0.05 4.24 -2.91
CA ALA A 91 0.97 5.00 -3.74
C ALA A 91 0.24 6.15 -4.47
N ASN A 92 0.49 7.39 -4.05
CA ASN A 92 -0.15 8.57 -4.60
C ASN A 92 0.77 9.28 -5.60
N ALA A 93 0.48 9.12 -6.86
CA ALA A 93 1.13 9.53 -8.11
C ALA A 93 2.04 8.44 -8.73
N THR A 94 2.27 8.58 -10.04
CA THR A 94 3.03 7.61 -10.86
C THR A 94 4.41 7.25 -10.30
N PRO A 95 5.28 8.19 -9.87
CA PRO A 95 6.58 7.82 -9.31
C PRO A 95 6.49 7.00 -8.02
N ALA A 96 5.50 7.28 -7.17
CA ALA A 96 5.25 6.50 -5.97
C ALA A 96 4.80 5.06 -6.32
N LEU A 97 3.90 4.90 -7.32
CA LEU A 97 3.47 3.60 -7.81
C LEU A 97 4.62 2.79 -8.39
N GLN A 98 5.47 3.40 -9.21
CA GLN A 98 6.65 2.73 -9.81
C GLN A 98 7.63 2.26 -8.73
N ALA A 99 7.87 3.09 -7.71
CA ALA A 99 8.72 2.74 -6.58
C ALA A 99 8.12 1.56 -5.78
N ALA A 100 6.83 1.58 -5.49
CA ALA A 100 6.13 0.53 -4.77
C ALA A 100 6.18 -0.81 -5.52
N ALA A 101 5.82 -0.83 -6.80
CA ALA A 101 5.83 -2.03 -7.64
C ALA A 101 7.26 -2.61 -7.84
N THR A 102 8.29 -1.78 -7.67
CA THR A 102 9.69 -2.24 -7.71
C THR A 102 10.14 -2.80 -6.36
N ALA A 103 9.62 -2.27 -5.25
CA ALA A 103 10.08 -2.61 -3.91
C ALA A 103 9.50 -3.94 -3.40
N THR A 104 8.28 -4.30 -3.80
CA THR A 104 7.61 -5.52 -3.31
C THR A 104 6.68 -6.14 -4.36
N ALA A 105 6.61 -7.48 -4.34
CA ALA A 105 5.62 -8.27 -5.07
C ALA A 105 4.59 -8.93 -4.13
N ASP A 106 4.73 -8.75 -2.82
CA ASP A 106 3.96 -9.46 -1.81
C ASP A 106 2.96 -8.52 -1.10
N ILE A 107 3.41 -7.33 -0.68
CA ILE A 107 2.53 -6.36 -0.02
C ILE A 107 1.55 -5.78 -1.06
N PRO A 108 0.23 -5.80 -0.79
CA PRO A 108 -0.76 -5.18 -1.67
C PRO A 108 -0.47 -3.68 -1.89
N ILE A 109 -0.63 -3.22 -3.14
CA ILE A 109 -0.39 -1.83 -3.53
C ILE A 109 -1.67 -1.26 -4.15
N LEU A 110 -2.14 -0.14 -3.62
CA LEU A 110 -3.20 0.67 -4.21
C LEU A 110 -2.62 1.97 -4.77
N GLY A 111 -2.71 2.14 -6.10
CA GLY A 111 -2.33 3.37 -6.77
C GLY A 111 -3.49 4.35 -6.87
N THR A 112 -3.21 5.63 -6.70
CA THR A 112 -4.12 6.74 -7.01
C THR A 112 -3.37 7.89 -7.66
N SER A 113 -4.08 8.82 -8.31
CA SER A 113 -3.47 9.92 -9.06
C SER A 113 -2.48 9.41 -10.13
N VAL A 114 -2.82 8.28 -10.75
CA VAL A 114 -2.05 7.62 -11.81
C VAL A 114 -2.84 7.70 -13.10
N THR A 115 -2.28 8.34 -14.11
CA THR A 115 -2.99 8.59 -15.37
C THR A 115 -3.18 7.31 -16.16
N GLU A 116 -2.13 6.47 -16.28
CA GLU A 116 -2.20 5.26 -17.11
C GLU A 116 -1.21 4.21 -16.56
N TYR A 117 -1.74 3.08 -16.08
CA TYR A 117 -0.98 2.03 -15.43
C TYR A 117 -0.08 1.23 -16.38
N GLY A 118 -0.53 0.99 -17.61
CA GLY A 118 0.24 0.25 -18.60
C GLY A 118 1.56 0.93 -18.91
N VAL A 119 1.53 2.26 -19.12
CA VAL A 119 2.74 3.07 -19.32
C VAL A 119 3.55 3.18 -18.04
N ALA A 120 2.90 3.43 -16.91
CA ALA A 120 3.57 3.59 -15.62
C ALA A 120 4.40 2.36 -15.23
N LEU A 121 3.89 1.16 -15.52
CA LEU A 121 4.47 -0.12 -15.14
C LEU A 121 5.08 -0.92 -16.31
N ASN A 122 5.15 -0.31 -17.50
CA ASN A 122 5.66 -0.94 -18.73
C ASN A 122 4.96 -2.26 -19.07
N ILE A 123 3.62 -2.31 -18.94
CA ILE A 123 2.82 -3.49 -19.28
C ILE A 123 2.50 -3.48 -20.77
N GLU A 124 3.06 -4.42 -21.52
CA GLU A 124 2.77 -4.56 -22.95
C GLU A 124 1.30 -5.03 -23.15
N ASN A 125 0.63 -4.45 -24.14
CA ASN A 125 -0.75 -4.76 -24.47
C ASN A 125 -1.72 -4.63 -23.27
N PHE A 126 -1.55 -3.58 -22.47
CA PHE A 126 -2.37 -3.33 -21.29
C PHE A 126 -3.87 -3.33 -21.62
N ASP A 127 -4.63 -4.19 -20.98
CA ASP A 127 -6.06 -4.42 -21.17
C ASP A 127 -6.94 -3.81 -20.05
N GLY A 128 -6.32 -3.02 -19.17
CA GLY A 128 -6.98 -2.43 -18.00
C GLY A 128 -6.76 -3.21 -16.69
N LEU A 129 -6.05 -4.34 -16.75
CA LEU A 129 -5.71 -5.15 -15.58
C LEU A 129 -4.20 -5.12 -15.34
N VAL A 130 -3.79 -4.64 -14.19
CA VAL A 130 -2.37 -4.64 -13.80
C VAL A 130 -1.92 -6.04 -13.40
N GLY A 131 -2.72 -6.73 -12.59
CA GLY A 131 -2.40 -8.05 -12.04
C GLY A 131 -1.39 -7.99 -10.88
N GLY A 132 -0.98 -9.16 -10.40
CA GLY A 132 -0.09 -9.26 -9.24
C GLY A 132 -0.68 -8.65 -7.98
N ASN A 133 0.16 -7.93 -7.24
CA ASN A 133 -0.21 -7.26 -6.00
C ASN A 133 -0.64 -5.79 -6.19
N VAL A 134 -0.80 -5.31 -7.42
CA VAL A 134 -1.11 -3.90 -7.73
C VAL A 134 -2.55 -3.74 -8.21
N SER A 135 -3.26 -2.77 -7.62
CA SER A 135 -4.57 -2.29 -8.06
C SER A 135 -4.65 -0.78 -7.86
N GLY A 136 -5.77 -0.16 -8.22
CA GLY A 136 -5.97 1.26 -7.97
C GLY A 136 -6.97 1.93 -8.91
N THR A 137 -6.91 3.25 -8.92
CA THR A 137 -7.77 4.10 -9.75
C THR A 137 -6.96 4.87 -10.78
N SER A 138 -7.46 4.96 -12.03
CA SER A 138 -6.88 5.79 -13.07
C SER A 138 -7.55 7.15 -13.09
N ASP A 139 -6.76 8.21 -13.25
CA ASP A 139 -7.22 9.59 -13.42
C ASP A 139 -7.12 10.08 -14.87
N LEU A 140 -7.04 9.16 -15.85
CA LEU A 140 -6.99 9.50 -17.26
C LEU A 140 -8.21 10.33 -17.67
N ALA A 141 -7.96 11.59 -18.02
CA ALA A 141 -9.00 12.51 -18.44
C ALA A 141 -9.60 12.08 -19.80
N PRO A 142 -10.92 12.22 -20.00
CA PRO A 142 -11.57 11.97 -21.28
C PRO A 142 -11.23 13.09 -22.28
N LEU A 143 -10.05 13.01 -22.89
CA LEU A 143 -9.47 14.06 -23.75
C LEU A 143 -10.35 14.40 -24.96
N ASP A 144 -11.07 13.45 -25.51
CA ASP A 144 -12.06 13.62 -26.58
C ASP A 144 -13.20 14.58 -26.17
N LYS A 145 -13.72 14.41 -24.96
CA LYS A 145 -14.74 15.28 -24.37
C LYS A 145 -14.20 16.67 -24.06
N GLN A 146 -12.99 16.73 -23.49
CA GLN A 146 -12.33 18.01 -23.22
C GLN A 146 -12.05 18.79 -24.52
N ALA A 147 -11.57 18.10 -25.57
CA ALA A 147 -11.36 18.72 -26.87
C ALA A 147 -12.67 19.21 -27.52
N ALA A 148 -13.79 18.55 -27.29
CA ALA A 148 -15.09 19.00 -27.77
C ALA A 148 -15.56 20.26 -27.08
N MET A 149 -15.29 20.43 -25.78
CA MET A 149 -15.65 21.67 -25.02
C MET A 149 -14.91 22.92 -25.49
N VAL A 150 -13.74 22.77 -26.09
CA VAL A 150 -12.96 23.94 -26.63
C VAL A 150 -13.56 24.46 -27.93
N LYS A 151 -14.45 23.70 -28.60
CA LYS A 151 -15.09 24.09 -29.88
C LYS A 151 -16.42 24.81 -29.72
N GLU A 152 -16.94 24.92 -28.51
CA GLU A 152 -18.13 25.71 -28.15
C GLU A 152 -17.74 27.16 -27.72
#